data_8600201f990ced18696959d66263fae6
#
_entry.id   8600201f990ced18696959d66263fae6
#
_cell.length_a   1.000
_cell.length_b   1.000
_cell.length_c   1.000
_cell.angle_alpha   90.00
_cell.angle_beta   90.00
_cell.angle_gamma   90.00
#
_symmetry.space_group_name_H-M   'P 1'
#
loop_
_entity.id
_entity.type
_entity.pdbx_description
1 polymer ?
#
loop_
_entity_poly.entity_id
_entity_poly.type
_entity_poly.pdbx_seq_one_letter_code
_entity_poly.pdbx_strand_id
1 'polypeptide(L)'
;MWQLGEALDVEAMRRGAAFLTGTHDFTSFCGNRHFKKSAVRSISDISLSLSGGELVIDYRGSGFLQNMIRIITGTLVEIGEGKKKAEQMPAVLEAKDRSAAGFTAPPQGLVLVEVVY
;
A
#
# COMPACT_ATOMS: atom_id res chain seq x y z
N MET A 1 8.06 14.23 -8.01
CA MET A 1 6.84 14.69 -7.32
C MET A 1 5.61 14.21 -8.08
N TRP A 2 4.66 13.65 -7.39
CA TRP A 2 3.43 13.21 -8.02
C TRP A 2 2.49 14.37 -8.20
N GLN A 3 1.78 14.36 -9.32
CA GLN A 3 0.77 15.35 -9.59
C GLN A 3 -0.60 14.70 -9.44
N LEU A 4 -1.18 14.85 -8.26
CA LEU A 4 -2.46 14.22 -7.95
C LEU A 4 -3.61 14.72 -8.82
N GLY A 5 -3.48 15.90 -9.40
CA GLY A 5 -4.48 16.42 -10.31
C GLY A 5 -4.64 15.61 -11.58
N GLU A 6 -3.72 14.71 -11.84
CA GLU A 6 -3.70 13.87 -13.01
C GLU A 6 -4.42 12.55 -12.81
N ALA A 7 -5.53 12.59 -12.12
CA ALA A 7 -6.50 11.51 -12.17
C ALA A 7 -6.03 10.18 -11.58
N LEU A 8 -5.62 10.18 -10.32
CA LEU A 8 -5.54 8.92 -9.60
C LEU A 8 -6.96 8.38 -9.41
N ASP A 9 -7.16 7.13 -9.78
CA ASP A 9 -8.43 6.44 -9.56
C ASP A 9 -8.52 5.96 -8.11
N VAL A 10 -9.04 6.81 -7.23
CA VAL A 10 -9.10 6.54 -5.81
C VAL A 10 -9.99 5.34 -5.50
N GLU A 11 -11.06 5.15 -6.28
CA GLU A 11 -11.91 3.98 -6.08
C GLU A 11 -11.18 2.67 -6.37
N ALA A 12 -10.36 2.64 -7.42
CA ALA A 12 -9.53 1.47 -7.70
C ALA A 12 -8.53 1.24 -6.57
N MET A 13 -7.95 2.31 -6.04
CA MET A 13 -7.03 2.22 -4.90
C MET A 13 -7.74 1.66 -3.67
N ARG A 14 -8.98 2.09 -3.41
CA ARG A 14 -9.76 1.55 -2.29
C ARG A 14 -10.03 0.06 -2.45
N ARG A 15 -10.36 -0.37 -3.67
CA ARG A 15 -10.58 -1.80 -3.93
C ARG A 15 -9.30 -2.60 -3.68
N GLY A 16 -8.15 -2.09 -4.15
CA GLY A 16 -6.87 -2.74 -3.90
C GLY A 16 -6.54 -2.82 -2.42
N ALA A 17 -6.78 -1.72 -1.70
CA ALA A 17 -6.53 -1.67 -0.26
C ALA A 17 -7.41 -2.65 0.51
N ALA A 18 -8.64 -2.85 0.06
CA ALA A 18 -9.56 -3.76 0.75
C ALA A 18 -9.03 -5.20 0.79
N PHE A 19 -8.28 -5.61 -0.22
CA PHE A 19 -7.67 -6.95 -0.22
C PHE A 19 -6.57 -7.11 0.82
N LEU A 20 -6.04 -6.01 1.34
CA LEU A 20 -4.96 -6.03 2.31
C LEU A 20 -5.44 -6.04 3.76
N THR A 21 -6.71 -5.74 4.00
CA THR A 21 -7.24 -5.78 5.36
C THR A 21 -7.37 -7.22 5.84
N GLY A 22 -7.23 -7.42 7.14
CA GLY A 22 -7.20 -8.74 7.74
C GLY A 22 -5.78 -9.18 8.00
N THR A 23 -5.63 -10.47 8.28
CA THR A 23 -4.33 -11.07 8.58
C THR A 23 -3.78 -11.76 7.33
N HIS A 24 -2.60 -11.33 6.92
CA HIS A 24 -1.94 -11.84 5.72
C HIS A 24 -0.44 -11.91 5.91
N ASP A 25 0.21 -12.68 5.04
CA ASP A 25 1.67 -12.68 4.94
C ASP A 25 2.06 -11.54 4.00
N PHE A 26 2.73 -10.52 4.54
CA PHE A 26 3.11 -9.33 3.79
C PHE A 26 4.56 -9.36 3.30
N THR A 27 5.09 -10.53 3.00
CA THR A 27 6.45 -10.66 2.49
C THR A 27 6.68 -9.79 1.26
N SER A 28 5.71 -9.71 0.37
CA SER A 28 5.80 -8.87 -0.84
C SER A 28 5.96 -7.39 -0.53
N PHE A 29 5.58 -6.98 0.67
CA PHE A 29 5.63 -5.58 1.09
C PHE A 29 6.70 -5.34 2.16
N CYS A 30 7.65 -6.26 2.30
CA CYS A 30 8.75 -6.11 3.25
C CYS A 30 9.98 -5.57 2.52
N GLY A 31 10.54 -4.48 3.03
CA GLY A 31 11.73 -3.87 2.43
C GLY A 31 13.03 -4.59 2.75
N ASN A 32 12.99 -5.58 3.63
CA ASN A 32 14.17 -6.32 4.03
C ASN A 32 14.16 -7.72 3.42
N ARG A 33 15.01 -7.95 2.42
CA ARG A 33 15.13 -9.23 1.72
C ARG A 33 15.59 -10.36 2.61
N HIS A 34 16.27 -10.03 3.70
CA HIS A 34 16.84 -11.01 4.63
C HIS A 34 16.00 -11.15 5.91
N PHE A 35 14.77 -10.67 5.88
CA PHE A 35 13.88 -10.75 7.02
C PHE A 35 13.56 -12.22 7.31
N LYS A 36 13.99 -12.71 8.48
CA LYS A 36 13.86 -14.13 8.84
C LYS A 36 12.71 -14.42 9.78
N LYS A 37 12.07 -13.38 10.30
CA LYS A 37 10.91 -13.56 11.19
C LYS A 37 9.64 -13.63 10.35
N SER A 38 8.53 -13.98 10.99
CA SER A 38 7.25 -14.01 10.30
C SER A 38 6.87 -12.63 9.76
N ALA A 39 6.46 -12.58 8.50
CA ALA A 39 5.93 -11.38 7.88
C ALA A 39 4.42 -11.30 7.98
N VAL A 40 3.80 -12.16 8.78
CA VAL A 40 2.35 -12.13 8.99
C VAL A 40 1.99 -10.94 9.87
N ARG A 41 1.10 -10.09 9.37
CA ARG A 41 0.63 -8.91 10.10
C ARG A 41 -0.87 -8.77 9.88
N SER A 42 -1.51 -8.02 10.76
CA SER A 42 -2.95 -7.75 10.65
C SER A 42 -3.16 -6.27 10.41
N ILE A 43 -3.86 -5.95 9.34
CA ILE A 43 -4.27 -4.58 9.05
C ILE A 43 -5.78 -4.51 9.32
N SER A 44 -6.18 -3.66 10.25
CA SER A 44 -7.60 -3.52 10.58
C SER A 44 -8.32 -2.61 9.59
N ASP A 45 -7.63 -1.61 9.05
CA ASP A 45 -8.25 -0.67 8.12
C ASP A 45 -7.22 0.08 7.31
N ILE A 46 -7.57 0.38 6.07
CA ILE A 46 -6.85 1.32 5.22
C ILE A 46 -7.88 2.26 4.63
N SER A 47 -7.83 3.52 5.03
CA SER A 47 -8.76 4.55 4.57
C SER A 47 -8.07 5.50 3.61
N LEU A 48 -8.72 5.80 2.49
CA LEU A 48 -8.23 6.78 1.52
C LEU A 48 -9.25 7.89 1.40
N SER A 49 -8.77 9.14 1.44
CA SER A 49 -9.62 10.29 1.26
C SER A 49 -8.88 11.39 0.51
N LEU A 50 -9.64 12.21 -0.21
CA LEU A 50 -9.11 13.39 -0.87
C LEU A 50 -9.56 14.61 -0.10
N SER A 51 -8.61 15.51 0.19
CA SER A 51 -8.90 16.73 0.90
C SER A 51 -7.99 17.84 0.37
N GLY A 52 -8.58 18.89 -0.16
CA GLY A 52 -7.83 20.03 -0.65
C GLY A 52 -6.79 19.68 -1.72
N GLY A 53 -7.08 18.70 -2.57
CA GLY A 53 -6.15 18.25 -3.60
C GLY A 53 -5.10 17.28 -3.11
N GLU A 54 -5.14 16.89 -1.84
CA GLU A 54 -4.22 15.92 -1.28
C GLU A 54 -4.91 14.59 -1.04
N LEU A 55 -4.20 13.51 -1.32
CA LEU A 55 -4.65 12.16 -0.99
C LEU A 55 -4.10 11.79 0.37
N VAL A 56 -4.98 11.46 1.30
CA VAL A 56 -4.61 11.04 2.65
C VAL A 56 -4.89 9.56 2.78
N ILE A 57 -3.91 8.79 3.19
CA ILE A 57 -4.05 7.35 3.42
C ILE A 57 -3.75 7.05 4.88
N ASP A 58 -4.73 6.50 5.59
CA ASP A 58 -4.60 6.09 6.98
C ASP A 58 -4.47 4.58 7.05
N TYR A 59 -3.45 4.11 7.74
CA TYR A 59 -3.22 2.69 7.97
C TYR A 59 -3.38 2.37 9.44
N ARG A 60 -4.16 1.34 9.75
CA ARG A 60 -4.37 0.87 11.11
C ARG A 60 -4.08 -0.62 11.18
N GLY A 61 -3.26 -1.02 12.13
CA GLY A 61 -2.90 -2.43 12.25
C GLY A 61 -2.10 -2.73 13.49
N SER A 62 -1.73 -4.01 13.65
CA SER A 62 -1.02 -4.49 14.83
C SER A 62 0.48 -4.30 14.78
N GLY A 63 1.01 -3.89 13.65
CA GLY A 63 2.44 -3.65 13.45
C GLY A 63 2.76 -3.69 11.98
N PHE A 64 3.92 -3.14 11.61
CA PHE A 64 4.29 -3.04 10.22
C PHE A 64 5.75 -3.42 10.02
N LEU A 65 6.01 -4.09 8.90
CA LEU A 65 7.36 -4.46 8.50
C LEU A 65 8.12 -3.24 8.01
N GLN A 66 9.43 -3.39 7.85
CA GLN A 66 10.27 -2.31 7.34
C GLN A 66 9.77 -1.85 5.97
N ASN A 67 9.53 -0.57 5.83
CA ASN A 67 9.03 0.08 4.61
C ASN A 67 7.68 -0.46 4.11
N MET A 68 6.99 -1.30 4.89
CA MET A 68 5.73 -1.91 4.47
C MET A 68 4.70 -0.87 4.02
N ILE A 69 4.51 0.17 4.83
CA ILE A 69 3.54 1.21 4.51
C ILE A 69 3.91 1.92 3.19
N ARG A 70 5.18 2.23 3.00
CA ARG A 70 5.64 2.93 1.79
C ARG A 70 5.51 2.05 0.55
N ILE A 71 5.73 0.76 0.68
CA ILE A 71 5.59 -0.18 -0.44
C ILE A 71 4.12 -0.37 -0.79
N ILE A 72 3.25 -0.50 0.21
CA ILE A 72 1.81 -0.58 -0.02
C ILE A 72 1.34 0.70 -0.71
N THR A 73 1.77 1.86 -0.22
CA THR A 73 1.39 3.14 -0.81
C THR A 73 1.81 3.23 -2.27
N GLY A 74 3.05 2.84 -2.59
CA GLY A 74 3.53 2.83 -3.97
C GLY A 74 2.72 1.91 -4.86
N THR A 75 2.36 0.73 -4.35
CA THR A 75 1.55 -0.22 -5.09
C THR A 75 0.14 0.34 -5.35
N LEU A 76 -0.45 0.98 -4.34
CA LEU A 76 -1.76 1.59 -4.49
C LEU A 76 -1.73 2.76 -5.49
N VAL A 77 -0.65 3.54 -5.48
CA VAL A 77 -0.49 4.63 -6.46
C VAL A 77 -0.43 4.06 -7.88
N GLU A 78 0.27 2.94 -8.08
CA GLU A 78 0.29 2.29 -9.40
C GLU A 78 -1.11 1.84 -9.84
N ILE A 79 -1.91 1.37 -8.91
CA ILE A 79 -3.30 1.03 -9.19
C ILE A 79 -4.08 2.28 -9.59
N GLY A 80 -3.90 3.37 -8.84
CA GLY A 80 -4.55 4.64 -9.13
C GLY A 80 -4.16 5.22 -10.47
N GLU A 81 -2.92 4.97 -10.91
CA GLU A 81 -2.43 5.43 -12.21
C GLU A 81 -2.84 4.51 -13.38
N GLY A 82 -3.48 3.38 -13.09
CA GLY A 82 -3.88 2.45 -14.12
C GLY A 82 -2.79 1.46 -14.54
N LYS A 83 -1.66 1.46 -13.86
CA LYS A 83 -0.54 0.55 -14.19
C LYS A 83 -0.76 -0.85 -13.64
N LYS A 84 -1.57 -0.99 -12.61
CA LYS A 84 -1.99 -2.26 -12.03
C LYS A 84 -3.48 -2.23 -11.81
N LYS A 85 -4.10 -3.39 -11.81
CA LYS A 85 -5.52 -3.51 -11.46
C LYS A 85 -5.65 -3.85 -9.99
N ALA A 86 -6.71 -3.35 -9.35
CA ALA A 86 -6.98 -3.65 -7.94
C ALA A 86 -7.09 -5.15 -7.71
N GLU A 87 -7.68 -5.87 -8.65
CA GLU A 87 -7.88 -7.31 -8.57
C GLU A 87 -6.59 -8.12 -8.61
N GLN A 88 -5.46 -7.49 -8.95
CA GLN A 88 -4.15 -8.14 -8.90
C GLN A 88 -3.58 -8.22 -7.49
N MET A 89 -4.16 -7.47 -6.54
CA MET A 89 -3.62 -7.41 -5.18
C MET A 89 -3.54 -8.77 -4.48
N PRO A 90 -4.54 -9.66 -4.58
CA PRO A 90 -4.40 -10.98 -3.96
C PRO A 90 -3.20 -11.76 -4.52
N ALA A 91 -2.95 -11.66 -5.83
CA ALA A 91 -1.80 -12.33 -6.44
C ALA A 91 -0.48 -11.75 -5.93
N VAL A 92 -0.42 -10.44 -5.71
CA VAL A 92 0.76 -9.80 -5.15
C VAL A 92 1.04 -10.35 -3.74
N LEU A 93 0.01 -10.47 -2.91
CA LEU A 93 0.16 -11.05 -1.57
C LEU A 93 0.65 -12.50 -1.63
N GLU A 94 0.04 -13.31 -2.50
CA GLU A 94 0.38 -14.73 -2.58
C GLU A 94 1.76 -14.98 -3.16
N ALA A 95 2.27 -14.06 -3.95
CA ALA A 95 3.60 -14.21 -4.56
C ALA A 95 4.71 -14.25 -3.51
N LYS A 96 4.51 -13.61 -2.37
CA LYS A 96 5.50 -13.52 -1.30
C LYS A 96 6.87 -13.10 -1.82
N ASP A 97 6.85 -12.15 -2.76
CA ASP A 97 8.02 -11.67 -3.47
C ASP A 97 7.92 -10.16 -3.59
N ARG A 98 8.95 -9.46 -3.12
CA ARG A 98 8.98 -8.00 -3.17
C ARG A 98 8.83 -7.47 -4.60
N SER A 99 9.35 -8.18 -5.58
CA SER A 99 9.28 -7.75 -6.97
C SER A 99 7.87 -7.77 -7.55
N ALA A 100 6.94 -8.48 -6.91
CA ALA A 100 5.54 -8.48 -7.33
C ALA A 100 4.80 -7.21 -6.92
N ALA A 101 5.28 -6.52 -5.89
CA ALA A 101 4.69 -5.27 -5.42
C ALA A 101 5.20 -4.08 -6.23
N GLY A 102 4.61 -2.91 -5.98
CA GLY A 102 5.01 -1.69 -6.65
C GLY A 102 6.27 -1.07 -6.05
N PHE A 103 6.56 0.14 -6.45
CA PHE A 103 7.74 0.85 -5.97
C PHE A 103 7.54 1.29 -4.51
N THR A 104 8.66 1.61 -3.84
CA THR A 104 8.60 2.19 -2.49
C THR A 104 8.30 3.67 -2.61
N ALA A 105 7.18 4.10 -2.06
CA ALA A 105 6.78 5.50 -2.13
C ALA A 105 7.79 6.38 -1.39
N PRO A 106 8.11 7.56 -1.93
CA PRO A 106 9.01 8.48 -1.22
C PRO A 106 8.33 8.98 0.05
N PRO A 107 9.11 9.36 1.07
CA PRO A 107 8.53 9.87 2.31
C PRO A 107 7.88 11.23 2.14
N GLN A 108 8.13 11.91 1.04
CA GLN A 108 7.57 13.22 0.73
C GLN A 108 6.81 13.16 -0.59
N GLY A 109 5.80 13.98 -0.74
CA GLY A 109 5.02 14.03 -1.95
C GLY A 109 3.63 14.57 -1.66
N LEU A 110 2.71 14.26 -2.56
CA LEU A 110 1.33 14.72 -2.45
C LEU A 110 0.43 13.72 -1.72
N VAL A 111 1.01 12.61 -1.26
CA VAL A 111 0.29 11.60 -0.50
C VAL A 111 0.70 11.71 0.96
N LEU A 112 -0.27 12.00 1.82
CA LEU A 112 -0.06 12.00 3.26
C LEU A 112 -0.42 10.62 3.80
N VAL A 113 0.47 10.04 4.60
CA VAL A 113 0.29 8.72 5.17
C VAL A 113 0.29 8.84 6.68
N GLU A 114 -0.77 8.36 7.32
CA GLU A 114 -0.85 8.27 8.77
C GLU A 114 -0.89 6.81 9.18
N VAL A 115 -0.16 6.47 10.22
CA VAL A 115 -0.09 5.09 10.71
C VAL A 115 -0.53 5.09 12.16
N VAL A 116 -1.52 4.25 12.47
CA VAL A 116 -2.03 4.09 13.84
C VAL A 116 -1.84 2.63 14.23
N TYR A 117 -1.10 2.45 15.30
CA TYR A 117 -0.83 1.12 15.84
C TYR A 117 -1.83 0.71 16.91
#